data_43c548407938903428d713959bbd01ac
#
_entry.id   43c548407938903428d713959bbd01ac
#
_cell.length_a   1.000
_cell.length_b   1.000
_cell.length_c   1.000
_cell.angle_alpha   90.00
_cell.angle_beta   90.00
_cell.angle_gamma   90.00
#
_symmetry.space_group_name_H-M   'P 1'
#
loop_
_entity.id
_entity.type
_entity.pdbx_description
1 polymer ?
#
loop_
_entity_poly.entity_id
_entity_poly.type
_entity_poly.pdbx_seq_one_letter_code
_entity_poly.pdbx_strand_id
1 'polypeptide(L)'
;MIAPRRSQTGRGVAATLVALVSLLVVAGVALGLPPFTTAPKSSPGSGGQAEVFGVATGCHSTFDRFVIRARFATPSYGVRYVRRIIADGSGNPVPLRGTKRIRVVIRNARGHTSGGMNLLPAVRTPLCPNLRQIKTAGDFEGIVTFGLGLRRKTGFRVFRLTGPRRIVVDVAH
;
A
#
# COMPACT_ATOMS: atom_id res chain seq x y z
N MET A 1 13.90 -72.08 68.67
CA MET A 1 13.79 -72.69 67.33
C MET A 1 12.77 -71.89 66.55
N ILE A 2 13.17 -70.88 65.84
CA ILE A 2 12.34 -70.23 64.80
C ILE A 2 13.31 -69.53 63.87
N ALA A 3 13.31 -69.90 62.61
CA ALA A 3 14.20 -69.32 61.57
C ALA A 3 13.70 -67.97 61.06
N PRO A 4 14.58 -67.09 60.65
CA PRO A 4 14.18 -65.77 60.12
C PRO A 4 13.83 -65.87 58.62
N ARG A 5 12.76 -65.22 58.24
CA ARG A 5 12.27 -65.04 56.87
C ARG A 5 13.08 -63.93 56.17
N ARG A 6 13.61 -64.21 54.98
CA ARG A 6 14.26 -63.25 54.09
C ARG A 6 13.23 -62.30 53.48
N SER A 7 13.46 -61.02 53.58
CA SER A 7 12.75 -60.00 52.90
C SER A 7 13.35 -59.83 51.50
N GLN A 8 12.51 -59.86 50.48
CA GLN A 8 12.86 -59.52 49.06
C GLN A 8 12.73 -58.06 48.89
N THR A 9 13.84 -57.48 48.50
CA THR A 9 13.90 -56.09 48.05
C THR A 9 13.34 -55.94 46.60
N GLY A 10 12.16 -55.36 46.48
CA GLY A 10 11.60 -54.93 45.17
C GLY A 10 12.39 -53.78 44.57
N ARG A 11 12.95 -54.05 43.40
CA ARG A 11 13.56 -52.99 42.56
C ARG A 11 12.44 -52.19 41.89
N GLY A 12 12.17 -50.99 42.39
CA GLY A 12 11.31 -50.01 41.72
C GLY A 12 12.00 -49.47 40.48
N VAL A 13 11.41 -49.72 39.32
CA VAL A 13 11.80 -49.08 38.06
C VAL A 13 11.20 -47.70 38.03
N ALA A 14 12.04 -46.68 38.20
CA ALA A 14 11.64 -45.29 38.02
C ALA A 14 11.50 -45.01 36.53
N ALA A 15 10.27 -44.90 36.04
CA ALA A 15 9.96 -44.45 34.68
C ALA A 15 10.09 -42.94 34.64
N THR A 16 11.16 -42.46 34.00
CA THR A 16 11.39 -41.05 33.75
C THR A 16 10.54 -40.64 32.54
N LEU A 17 9.44 -39.92 32.75
CA LEU A 17 8.64 -39.29 31.71
C LEU A 17 9.39 -38.04 31.24
N VAL A 18 10.03 -38.11 30.06
CA VAL A 18 10.59 -36.96 29.35
C VAL A 18 9.42 -36.29 28.62
N ALA A 19 8.93 -35.20 29.18
CA ALA A 19 7.95 -34.35 28.52
C ALA A 19 8.68 -33.52 27.44
N LEU A 20 8.52 -33.88 26.18
CA LEU A 20 8.91 -33.08 25.02
C LEU A 20 7.98 -31.87 24.91
N VAL A 21 8.39 -30.72 25.41
CA VAL A 21 7.74 -29.44 25.15
C VAL A 21 8.13 -29.00 23.75
N SER A 22 7.27 -29.31 22.78
CA SER A 22 7.41 -28.74 21.41
C SER A 22 7.10 -27.27 21.44
N LEU A 23 8.14 -26.44 21.42
CA LEU A 23 8.05 -24.98 21.28
C LEU A 23 7.62 -24.65 19.85
N LEU A 24 6.31 -24.48 19.61
CA LEU A 24 5.79 -23.95 18.36
C LEU A 24 6.21 -22.47 18.26
N VAL A 25 7.31 -22.22 17.56
CA VAL A 25 7.69 -20.86 17.13
C VAL A 25 6.70 -20.45 16.03
N VAL A 26 5.61 -19.80 16.40
CA VAL A 26 4.78 -19.08 15.44
C VAL A 26 5.61 -17.91 14.92
N ALA A 27 6.28 -18.11 13.80
CA ALA A 27 6.90 -17.03 13.05
C ALA A 27 5.78 -16.07 12.60
N GLY A 28 5.53 -15.04 13.38
CA GLY A 28 4.64 -13.95 13.01
C GLY A 28 5.13 -13.35 11.71
N VAL A 29 4.41 -13.57 10.60
CA VAL A 29 4.66 -12.88 9.34
C VAL A 29 4.38 -11.41 9.60
N ALA A 30 5.42 -10.65 9.90
CA ALA A 30 5.34 -9.20 9.90
C ALA A 30 4.91 -8.80 8.49
N LEU A 31 3.65 -8.38 8.31
CA LEU A 31 3.15 -7.81 7.07
C LEU A 31 3.86 -6.47 6.85
N GLY A 32 5.11 -6.55 6.44
CA GLY A 32 5.92 -5.40 6.09
C GLY A 32 5.33 -4.67 4.88
N LEU A 33 5.67 -3.39 4.72
CA LEU A 33 5.28 -2.63 3.54
C LEU A 33 5.82 -3.32 2.27
N PRO A 34 5.08 -3.28 1.14
CA PRO A 34 5.54 -3.87 -0.12
C PRO A 34 6.92 -3.35 -0.54
N PRO A 35 7.74 -4.16 -1.21
CA PRO A 35 9.05 -3.72 -1.68
C PRO A 35 8.94 -2.65 -2.77
N PHE A 36 9.97 -1.82 -2.89
CA PHE A 36 10.12 -0.87 -3.98
C PHE A 36 10.53 -1.60 -5.27
N THR A 37 9.70 -1.54 -6.31
CA THR A 37 10.02 -2.06 -7.64
C THR A 37 9.52 -1.11 -8.72
N THR A 38 10.00 -1.25 -9.96
CA THR A 38 9.50 -0.45 -11.10
C THR A 38 8.33 -1.11 -11.84
N ALA A 39 7.95 -2.33 -11.45
CA ALA A 39 6.83 -3.06 -12.05
C ALA A 39 5.49 -2.36 -11.78
N PRO A 40 4.51 -2.46 -12.71
CA PRO A 40 3.15 -1.99 -12.48
C PRO A 40 2.52 -2.61 -11.22
N LYS A 41 1.68 -1.84 -10.55
CA LYS A 41 0.96 -2.27 -9.36
C LYS A 41 -0.52 -1.98 -9.52
N SER A 42 -1.36 -2.95 -9.15
CA SER A 42 -2.80 -2.80 -9.16
C SER A 42 -3.42 -3.58 -8.01
N SER A 43 -4.63 -3.19 -7.63
CA SER A 43 -5.41 -3.94 -6.65
C SER A 43 -6.90 -3.65 -6.88
N PRO A 44 -7.79 -4.65 -6.79
CA PRO A 44 -9.23 -4.45 -6.91
C PRO A 44 -9.74 -3.58 -5.75
N GLY A 45 -10.86 -2.90 -5.96
CA GLY A 45 -11.60 -2.18 -4.93
C GLY A 45 -12.66 -3.06 -4.27
N SER A 46 -13.38 -2.47 -3.33
CA SER A 46 -14.55 -3.10 -2.69
C SER A 46 -15.60 -2.06 -2.33
N GLY A 47 -16.86 -2.46 -2.36
CA GLY A 47 -18.02 -1.59 -2.12
C GLY A 47 -18.45 -0.84 -3.37
N GLY A 48 -19.29 0.18 -3.17
CA GLY A 48 -19.81 1.05 -4.22
C GLY A 48 -18.78 2.04 -4.77
N GLN A 49 -19.27 3.14 -5.36
CA GLN A 49 -18.38 4.20 -5.86
C GLN A 49 -17.72 4.96 -4.71
N ALA A 50 -16.41 5.07 -4.75
CA ALA A 50 -15.65 5.89 -3.81
C ALA A 50 -15.68 7.37 -4.20
N GLU A 51 -15.49 8.24 -3.22
CA GLU A 51 -15.24 9.65 -3.46
C GLU A 51 -13.80 9.98 -3.02
N VAL A 52 -12.99 10.42 -3.97
CA VAL A 52 -11.65 10.96 -3.71
C VAL A 52 -11.80 12.42 -3.33
N PHE A 53 -11.56 12.74 -2.06
CA PHE A 53 -11.82 14.08 -1.52
C PHE A 53 -10.56 14.88 -1.21
N GLY A 54 -9.42 14.41 -1.64
CA GLY A 54 -8.17 15.14 -1.47
C GLY A 54 -6.92 14.30 -1.63
N VAL A 55 -5.81 15.00 -1.70
CA VAL A 55 -4.48 14.40 -1.78
C VAL A 55 -3.52 15.08 -0.80
N ALA A 56 -2.45 14.37 -0.43
CA ALA A 56 -1.36 14.91 0.36
C ALA A 56 -0.01 14.41 -0.17
N THR A 57 1.05 15.09 0.19
CA THR A 57 2.43 14.72 -0.14
C THR A 57 3.31 14.79 1.10
N GLY A 58 4.37 13.99 1.13
CA GLY A 58 5.39 14.02 2.17
C GLY A 58 6.74 13.64 1.60
N CYS A 59 7.79 14.36 2.01
CA CYS A 59 9.17 14.03 1.69
C CYS A 59 9.76 13.32 2.91
N HIS A 60 10.20 12.09 2.74
CA HIS A 60 10.86 11.28 3.77
C HIS A 60 12.34 11.14 3.44
N SER A 61 13.14 10.60 4.33
CA SER A 61 14.60 10.47 4.15
C SER A 61 15.00 9.55 2.98
N THR A 62 14.18 8.54 2.64
CA THR A 62 14.50 7.52 1.63
C THR A 62 13.46 7.40 0.52
N PHE A 63 12.33 8.10 0.63
CA PHE A 63 11.24 8.07 -0.36
C PHE A 63 10.37 9.32 -0.27
N ASP A 64 9.69 9.63 -1.36
CA ASP A 64 8.67 10.65 -1.44
C ASP A 64 7.30 10.00 -1.48
N ARG A 65 6.34 10.54 -0.76
CA ARG A 65 4.99 9.98 -0.59
C ARG A 65 3.93 10.82 -1.26
N PHE A 66 3.06 10.16 -2.01
CA PHE A 66 1.79 10.69 -2.50
C PHE A 66 0.64 9.90 -1.86
N VAL A 67 -0.32 10.60 -1.26
CA VAL A 67 -1.47 10.02 -0.58
C VAL A 67 -2.74 10.49 -1.26
N ILE A 68 -3.62 9.55 -1.59
CA ILE A 68 -4.97 9.79 -2.08
C ILE A 68 -5.94 9.43 -0.96
N ARG A 69 -6.81 10.35 -0.58
CA ARG A 69 -7.83 10.17 0.46
C ARG A 69 -9.15 9.82 -0.19
N ALA A 70 -9.79 8.74 0.27
CA ALA A 70 -11.08 8.29 -0.24
C ALA A 70 -12.07 8.05 0.91
N ARG A 71 -13.37 8.19 0.60
CA ARG A 71 -14.47 7.89 1.51
C ARG A 71 -15.57 7.09 0.79
N PHE A 72 -16.52 6.56 1.56
CA PHE A 72 -17.65 5.70 1.19
C PHE A 72 -17.25 4.28 0.79
N ALA A 73 -16.31 4.09 -0.12
CA ALA A 73 -15.85 2.79 -0.58
C ALA A 73 -14.32 2.72 -0.69
N THR A 74 -13.78 1.54 -0.92
CA THR A 74 -12.37 1.32 -1.23
C THR A 74 -12.19 1.21 -2.74
N PRO A 75 -11.65 2.24 -3.43
CA PRO A 75 -11.53 2.20 -4.88
C PRO A 75 -10.45 1.22 -5.33
N SER A 76 -10.56 0.72 -6.57
CA SER A 76 -9.45 0.00 -7.20
C SER A 76 -8.39 0.99 -7.67
N TYR A 77 -7.16 0.50 -7.82
CA TYR A 77 -6.10 1.33 -8.39
C TYR A 77 -5.25 0.59 -9.41
N GLY A 78 -4.64 1.37 -10.31
CA GLY A 78 -3.57 0.94 -11.18
C GLY A 78 -2.48 2.02 -11.22
N VAL A 79 -1.22 1.63 -10.97
CA VAL A 79 -0.08 2.55 -10.89
C VAL A 79 1.06 2.01 -11.74
N ARG A 80 1.55 2.81 -12.68
CA ARG A 80 2.64 2.39 -13.58
C ARG A 80 3.43 3.55 -14.14
N TYR A 81 4.66 3.31 -14.53
CA TYR A 81 5.42 4.23 -15.37
C TYR A 81 4.81 4.35 -16.77
N VAL A 82 4.81 5.57 -17.30
CA VAL A 82 4.34 5.89 -18.66
C VAL A 82 5.27 6.92 -19.33
N ARG A 83 5.24 6.99 -20.65
CA ARG A 83 6.00 8.02 -21.39
C ARG A 83 5.34 9.39 -21.26
N ARG A 84 4.01 9.45 -21.31
CA ARG A 84 3.20 10.68 -21.22
C ARG A 84 2.00 10.44 -20.33
N ILE A 85 1.56 11.47 -19.64
CA ILE A 85 0.24 11.51 -19.01
C ILE A 85 -0.72 12.09 -20.04
N ILE A 86 -1.83 11.42 -20.24
CA ILE A 86 -2.91 11.86 -21.12
C ILE A 86 -4.12 12.15 -20.24
N ALA A 87 -4.76 13.28 -20.48
CA ALA A 87 -5.97 13.69 -19.78
C ALA A 87 -7.14 12.79 -20.20
N ASP A 88 -7.87 12.28 -19.22
CA ASP A 88 -9.10 11.55 -19.47
C ASP A 88 -10.14 12.53 -20.06
N GLY A 89 -10.94 12.08 -21.02
CA GLY A 89 -11.93 12.88 -21.74
C GLY A 89 -11.35 13.67 -22.93
N SER A 90 -10.38 14.55 -22.75
CA SER A 90 -9.85 15.36 -23.87
C SER A 90 -8.78 14.66 -24.70
N GLY A 91 -8.11 13.62 -24.17
CA GLY A 91 -7.00 12.96 -24.85
C GLY A 91 -5.71 13.79 -24.94
N ASN A 92 -5.68 14.99 -24.42
CA ASN A 92 -4.53 15.89 -24.50
C ASN A 92 -3.41 15.48 -23.55
N PRO A 93 -2.13 15.69 -23.93
CA PRO A 93 -1.00 15.49 -23.03
C PRO A 93 -1.05 16.45 -21.84
N VAL A 94 -0.83 15.93 -20.64
CA VAL A 94 -0.70 16.71 -19.40
C VAL A 94 0.79 16.90 -19.11
N PRO A 95 1.35 18.10 -19.32
CA PRO A 95 2.76 18.36 -19.06
C PRO A 95 3.04 18.34 -17.56
N LEU A 96 4.15 17.70 -17.17
CA LEU A 96 4.62 17.57 -15.79
C LEU A 96 6.10 17.91 -15.68
N ARG A 97 6.48 18.55 -14.57
CA ARG A 97 7.88 18.72 -14.20
C ARG A 97 8.54 17.37 -13.93
N GLY A 98 9.83 17.24 -14.28
CA GLY A 98 10.58 16.01 -14.13
C GLY A 98 10.72 15.26 -15.45
N THR A 99 11.59 14.25 -15.47
CA THR A 99 11.96 13.49 -16.68
C THR A 99 11.19 12.16 -16.81
N LYS A 100 10.66 11.64 -15.70
CA LYS A 100 9.90 10.39 -15.64
C LYS A 100 8.49 10.64 -15.11
N ARG A 101 7.58 9.74 -15.47
CA ARG A 101 6.16 9.91 -15.14
C ARG A 101 5.56 8.59 -14.65
N ILE A 102 4.80 8.68 -13.55
CA ILE A 102 3.92 7.61 -13.08
C ILE A 102 2.48 8.06 -13.31
N ARG A 103 1.68 7.21 -13.94
CA ARG A 103 0.22 7.36 -14.00
C ARG A 103 -0.40 6.57 -12.86
N VAL A 104 -1.27 7.24 -12.09
CA VAL A 104 -2.09 6.64 -11.03
C VAL A 104 -3.53 6.74 -11.49
N VAL A 105 -4.19 5.61 -11.64
CA VAL A 105 -5.60 5.50 -12.05
C VAL A 105 -6.39 4.92 -10.90
N ILE A 106 -7.40 5.61 -10.46
CA ILE A 106 -8.35 5.19 -9.44
C ILE A 106 -9.67 4.92 -10.15
N ARG A 107 -10.20 3.69 -10.04
CA ARG A 107 -11.44 3.28 -10.70
C ARG A 107 -12.55 3.06 -9.69
N ASN A 108 -13.77 3.12 -10.18
CA ASN A 108 -14.99 3.15 -9.38
C ASN A 108 -14.92 4.27 -8.33
N ALA A 109 -14.53 5.47 -8.80
CA ALA A 109 -14.31 6.65 -7.97
C ALA A 109 -14.67 7.93 -8.72
N ARG A 110 -15.01 8.96 -7.96
CA ARG A 110 -15.20 10.33 -8.44
C ARG A 110 -14.36 11.29 -7.61
N GLY A 111 -13.93 12.39 -8.19
CA GLY A 111 -13.17 13.46 -7.53
C GLY A 111 -14.00 14.71 -7.27
N HIS A 112 -15.32 14.58 -7.27
CA HIS A 112 -16.29 15.65 -7.03
C HIS A 112 -17.40 15.15 -6.10
N THR A 113 -18.13 16.06 -5.48
CA THR A 113 -19.34 15.75 -4.68
C THR A 113 -20.50 15.33 -5.59
N SER A 114 -21.58 14.82 -5.02
CA SER A 114 -22.82 14.56 -5.76
C SER A 114 -23.42 15.82 -6.41
N GLY A 115 -23.13 16.99 -5.87
CA GLY A 115 -23.50 18.29 -6.45
C GLY A 115 -22.51 18.85 -7.46
N GLY A 116 -21.49 18.08 -7.89
CA GLY A 116 -20.52 18.48 -8.91
C GLY A 116 -19.35 19.36 -8.43
N MET A 117 -19.25 19.64 -7.12
CA MET A 117 -18.13 20.43 -6.59
C MET A 117 -16.82 19.63 -6.69
N ASN A 118 -15.82 20.18 -7.38
CA ASN A 118 -14.51 19.56 -7.49
C ASN A 118 -13.79 19.51 -6.11
N LEU A 119 -13.29 18.35 -5.75
CA LEU A 119 -12.57 18.07 -4.50
C LEU A 119 -11.06 17.91 -4.71
N LEU A 120 -10.59 17.91 -5.95
CA LEU A 120 -9.22 17.59 -6.30
C LEU A 120 -8.40 18.85 -6.62
N PRO A 121 -7.13 18.91 -6.20
CA PRO A 121 -6.25 20.00 -6.62
C PRO A 121 -5.88 19.84 -8.10
N ALA A 122 -5.89 20.92 -8.85
CA ALA A 122 -5.40 20.92 -10.23
C ALA A 122 -3.90 20.56 -10.30
N VAL A 123 -3.10 21.16 -9.41
CA VAL A 123 -1.65 20.98 -9.37
C VAL A 123 -1.11 20.99 -7.94
N ARG A 124 -0.13 20.12 -7.68
CA ARG A 124 0.73 20.18 -6.50
C ARG A 124 2.19 20.10 -6.93
N THR A 125 3.04 20.92 -6.31
CA THR A 125 4.48 20.98 -6.60
C THR A 125 5.25 20.77 -5.29
N PRO A 126 5.41 19.52 -4.81
CA PRO A 126 6.20 19.25 -3.64
C PRO A 126 7.69 19.50 -3.92
N LEU A 127 8.42 20.00 -2.91
CA LEU A 127 9.88 20.21 -2.98
C LEU A 127 10.60 18.95 -2.52
N CYS A 128 10.20 17.78 -3.03
CA CYS A 128 10.76 16.49 -2.64
C CYS A 128 11.95 16.09 -3.54
N PRO A 129 12.87 15.23 -3.08
CA PRO A 129 14.04 14.81 -3.83
C PRO A 129 13.75 14.21 -5.20
N ASN A 130 12.70 13.39 -5.35
CA ASN A 130 12.32 12.74 -6.59
C ASN A 130 10.96 13.18 -7.14
N LEU A 131 9.93 13.33 -6.28
CA LEU A 131 8.59 13.75 -6.68
C LEU A 131 8.54 15.28 -6.92
N ARG A 132 8.40 15.68 -8.17
CA ARG A 132 8.55 17.08 -8.61
C ARG A 132 7.23 17.81 -8.84
N GLN A 133 6.20 17.07 -9.26
CA GLN A 133 4.88 17.64 -9.52
C GLN A 133 3.82 16.54 -9.55
N ILE A 134 2.61 16.88 -9.14
CA ILE A 134 1.40 16.06 -9.27
C ILE A 134 0.35 16.92 -9.95
N LYS A 135 -0.33 16.35 -10.94
CA LYS A 135 -1.51 16.95 -11.57
C LYS A 135 -2.65 15.96 -11.60
N THR A 136 -3.85 16.44 -11.35
CA THR A 136 -5.07 15.71 -11.74
C THR A 136 -5.13 15.71 -13.26
N ALA A 137 -5.26 14.53 -13.85
CA ALA A 137 -5.29 14.31 -15.29
C ALA A 137 -6.68 13.92 -15.80
N GLY A 138 -7.63 13.69 -14.90
CA GLY A 138 -9.02 13.40 -15.23
C GLY A 138 -9.85 13.03 -14.00
N ASP A 139 -11.13 13.31 -14.12
CA ASP A 139 -12.22 12.87 -13.24
C ASP A 139 -13.43 12.68 -14.15
N PHE A 140 -13.53 11.49 -14.76
CA PHE A 140 -14.48 11.21 -15.82
C PHE A 140 -14.93 9.74 -15.78
N GLU A 141 -16.22 9.49 -15.94
CA GLU A 141 -16.83 8.15 -16.02
C GLU A 141 -16.40 7.18 -14.90
N GLY A 142 -16.35 7.66 -13.66
CA GLY A 142 -15.96 6.82 -12.52
C GLY A 142 -14.46 6.52 -12.43
N ILE A 143 -13.64 7.30 -13.14
CA ILE A 143 -12.19 7.20 -13.14
C ILE A 143 -11.58 8.53 -12.72
N VAL A 144 -10.72 8.48 -11.70
CA VAL A 144 -9.88 9.62 -11.30
C VAL A 144 -8.43 9.29 -11.63
N THR A 145 -7.79 10.14 -12.43
CA THR A 145 -6.40 9.94 -12.86
C THR A 145 -5.49 11.04 -12.34
N PHE A 146 -4.33 10.63 -11.80
CA PHE A 146 -3.24 11.54 -11.44
C PHE A 146 -1.99 11.22 -12.25
N GLY A 147 -1.28 12.26 -12.62
CA GLY A 147 0.08 12.20 -13.14
C GLY A 147 1.09 12.62 -12.08
N LEU A 148 2.10 11.81 -11.84
CA LEU A 148 3.25 12.13 -10.99
C LEU A 148 4.46 12.37 -11.88
N GLY A 149 5.06 13.55 -11.80
CA GLY A 149 6.32 13.90 -12.45
C GLY A 149 7.49 13.67 -11.51
N LEU A 150 8.50 12.93 -11.96
CA LEU A 150 9.63 12.49 -11.17
C LEU A 150 10.95 12.98 -11.80
N ARG A 151 11.95 13.25 -10.94
CA ARG A 151 13.31 13.59 -11.37
C ARG A 151 13.96 12.41 -12.10
N ARG A 152 13.81 11.19 -11.56
CA ARG A 152 14.42 9.96 -12.10
C ARG A 152 13.50 8.74 -11.94
N LYS A 153 13.77 7.66 -12.68
CA LYS A 153 13.08 6.39 -12.55
C LYS A 153 13.70 5.60 -11.40
N THR A 154 12.90 5.32 -10.36
CA THR A 154 13.27 4.51 -9.19
C THR A 154 12.17 3.53 -8.88
N GLY A 155 12.40 2.62 -7.93
CA GLY A 155 11.34 1.76 -7.41
C GLY A 155 10.22 2.58 -6.76
N PHE A 156 9.00 2.08 -6.86
CA PHE A 156 7.86 2.60 -6.11
C PHE A 156 7.08 1.43 -5.48
N ARG A 157 6.33 1.74 -4.43
CA ARG A 157 5.40 0.81 -3.80
C ARG A 157 4.04 1.45 -3.63
N VAL A 158 2.99 0.62 -3.59
CA VAL A 158 1.62 1.09 -3.40
C VAL A 158 0.97 0.20 -2.36
N PHE A 159 0.26 0.81 -1.43
CA PHE A 159 -0.49 0.12 -0.39
C PHE A 159 -1.70 0.93 0.05
N ARG A 160 -2.60 0.29 0.81
CA ARG A 160 -3.79 0.92 1.38
C ARG A 160 -3.66 1.09 2.88
N LEU A 161 -4.33 2.12 3.38
CA LEU A 161 -4.61 2.32 4.80
C LEU A 161 -6.13 2.45 4.97
N THR A 162 -6.68 1.89 6.04
CA THR A 162 -8.13 1.73 6.23
C THR A 162 -8.76 2.72 7.19
N GLY A 163 -8.03 3.28 8.11
CA GLY A 163 -8.55 4.25 9.08
C GLY A 163 -7.81 5.60 9.06
N PRO A 164 -8.20 6.60 8.28
CA PRO A 164 -9.17 6.65 7.17
C PRO A 164 -8.68 5.97 5.90
N ARG A 165 -9.58 5.69 4.94
CA ARG A 165 -9.22 5.05 3.67
C ARG A 165 -8.28 5.91 2.85
N ARG A 166 -7.12 5.36 2.51
CA ARG A 166 -6.07 6.03 1.73
C ARG A 166 -5.39 5.04 0.79
N ILE A 167 -5.05 5.50 -0.39
CA ILE A 167 -4.09 4.83 -1.27
C ILE A 167 -2.79 5.62 -1.15
N VAL A 168 -1.71 4.94 -0.84
CA VAL A 168 -0.38 5.51 -0.65
C VAL A 168 0.53 5.04 -1.76
N VAL A 169 1.21 5.96 -2.41
CA VAL A 169 2.26 5.71 -3.40
C VAL A 169 3.54 6.29 -2.86
N ASP A 170 4.50 5.44 -2.50
CA ASP A 170 5.86 5.84 -2.12
C ASP A 170 6.79 5.62 -3.32
N VAL A 171 7.62 6.60 -3.59
CA VAL A 171 8.64 6.59 -4.66
C VAL A 171 10.00 6.76 -4.01
N ALA A 172 10.89 5.77 -4.17
CA ALA A 172 12.24 5.82 -3.61
C ALA A 172 13.11 6.93 -4.27
N HIS A 173 14.16 7.35 -3.58
CA HIS A 173 15.15 8.31 -4.12
C HIS A 173 16.57 8.10 -3.59
#